data_bff78f3aebaf297ae4610cec547c7aba
#
_entry.id   bff78f3aebaf297ae4610cec547c7aba
#
_cell.length_a   1.000
_cell.length_b   1.000
_cell.length_c   1.000
_cell.angle_alpha   90.00
_cell.angle_beta   90.00
_cell.angle_gamma   90.00
#
_symmetry.space_group_name_H-M   'P 1'
#
loop_
_entity.id
_entity.type
_entity.pdbx_description
1 polymer ?
#
loop_
_entity_poly.entity_id
_entity_poly.type
_entity_poly.pdbx_seq_one_letter_code
_entity_poly.pdbx_strand_id
1 'polypeptide(L)'
;MKKRIINGVKNGQSLCEYKVAHIVEMLRGKKEPTIIHTDQGSVYSSKAYNELIQDSNIVRSMSRAGKPTDNPVNEALNGWIKKELFIDFRLEECRTRDAVKDVLCRYVDFYNRQRPCFAIGYDTPDNYCKRFYRGELEKKDTFEKTMKPLRLYFSF
;
A
#
# COMPACT_ATOMS: atom_id res chain seq x y z
N MET A 1 2.17 0.22 21.00
CA MET A 1 1.27 0.76 19.96
C MET A 1 0.69 -0.28 18.99
N LYS A 2 1.03 -1.58 19.11
CA LYS A 2 0.62 -2.66 18.16
C LYS A 2 -0.72 -3.35 18.45
N LYS A 3 -1.36 -3.13 19.60
CA LYS A 3 -2.59 -3.85 20.02
C LYS A 3 -3.94 -3.23 19.58
N ARG A 4 -3.93 -2.01 19.03
CA ARG A 4 -5.18 -1.29 18.67
C ARG A 4 -5.79 -1.66 17.31
N ILE A 5 -5.04 -2.30 16.42
CA ILE A 5 -5.45 -2.51 15.03
C ILE A 5 -6.41 -3.70 14.88
N ILE A 6 -6.34 -4.70 15.76
CA ILE A 6 -7.13 -5.94 15.64
C ILE A 6 -8.55 -5.80 16.22
N ASN A 7 -8.77 -4.87 17.15
CA ASN A 7 -10.07 -4.68 17.82
C ASN A 7 -10.99 -3.64 17.15
N GLY A 8 -10.61 -3.10 15.99
CA GLY A 8 -11.31 -1.97 15.38
C GLY A 8 -12.34 -2.31 14.31
N VAL A 9 -12.47 -3.58 13.90
CA VAL A 9 -13.52 -3.97 12.95
C VAL A 9 -14.83 -4.01 13.72
N LYS A 10 -15.61 -2.94 13.60
CA LYS A 10 -16.99 -2.89 14.15
C LYS A 10 -17.84 -3.92 13.42
N ASN A 11 -18.77 -4.55 14.15
CA ASN A 11 -19.71 -5.52 13.60
C ASN A 11 -20.35 -4.97 12.30
N GLY A 12 -20.15 -5.69 11.19
CA GLY A 12 -20.69 -5.33 9.87
C GLY A 12 -19.76 -4.62 8.91
N GLN A 13 -18.57 -4.18 9.33
CA GLN A 13 -17.57 -3.58 8.45
C GLN A 13 -16.73 -4.64 7.74
N SER A 14 -16.58 -4.53 6.42
CA SER A 14 -15.68 -5.41 5.67
C SER A 14 -14.22 -5.08 6.04
N LEU A 15 -13.33 -6.07 5.94
CA LEU A 15 -11.89 -5.88 6.16
C LEU A 15 -11.31 -4.79 5.24
N CYS A 16 -11.89 -4.64 4.06
CA CYS A 16 -11.49 -3.64 3.08
C CYS A 16 -11.87 -2.22 3.48
N GLU A 17 -13.07 -2.01 4.02
CA GLU A 17 -13.52 -0.71 4.55
C GLU A 17 -12.66 -0.27 5.73
N TYR A 18 -12.30 -1.22 6.61
CA TYR A 18 -11.39 -0.96 7.71
C TYR A 18 -10.00 -0.49 7.24
N LYS A 19 -9.43 -1.15 6.21
CA LYS A 19 -8.13 -0.77 5.64
C LYS A 19 -8.15 0.63 5.03
N VAL A 20 -9.21 0.95 4.31
CA VAL A 20 -9.39 2.28 3.72
C VAL A 20 -9.52 3.35 4.81
N ALA A 21 -10.32 3.11 5.82
CA ALA A 21 -10.47 4.03 6.96
C ALA A 21 -9.12 4.29 7.66
N HIS A 22 -8.29 3.26 7.80
CA HIS A 22 -6.96 3.40 8.39
C HIS A 22 -6.02 4.24 7.51
N ILE A 23 -6.04 4.06 6.19
CA ILE A 23 -5.25 4.88 5.26
C ILE A 23 -5.69 6.34 5.33
N VAL A 24 -7.00 6.59 5.30
CA VAL A 24 -7.55 7.94 5.43
C VAL A 24 -7.12 8.59 6.73
N GLU A 25 -7.17 7.85 7.86
CA GLU A 25 -6.71 8.34 9.16
C GLU A 25 -5.22 8.68 9.17
N MET A 26 -4.38 7.87 8.54
CA MET A 26 -2.93 8.15 8.39
C MET A 26 -2.65 9.41 7.56
N LEU A 27 -3.56 9.76 6.66
CA LEU A 27 -3.45 10.93 5.78
C LEU A 27 -4.10 12.18 6.37
N ARG A 28 -4.89 12.03 7.44
CA ARG A 28 -5.46 13.17 8.16
C ARG A 28 -4.35 14.09 8.69
N GLY A 29 -4.56 15.37 8.53
CA GLY A 29 -3.60 16.40 8.95
C GLY A 29 -2.50 16.71 7.95
N LYS A 30 -2.43 16.05 6.80
CA LYS A 30 -1.59 16.51 5.69
C LYS A 30 -2.19 17.78 5.09
N LYS A 31 -1.36 18.81 4.99
CA LYS A 31 -1.76 20.11 4.42
C LYS A 31 -1.94 20.07 2.90
N GLU A 32 -1.20 19.19 2.23
CA GLU A 32 -1.23 19.06 0.78
C GLU A 32 -2.22 17.98 0.35
N PRO A 33 -2.94 18.17 -0.79
CA PRO A 33 -3.82 17.17 -1.34
C PRO A 33 -3.06 15.88 -1.64
N THR A 34 -3.61 14.75 -1.19
CA THR A 34 -3.05 13.43 -1.46
C THR A 34 -3.92 12.70 -2.48
N ILE A 35 -3.33 12.30 -3.61
CA ILE A 35 -4.05 11.52 -4.62
C ILE A 35 -4.03 10.06 -4.21
N ILE A 36 -5.22 9.44 -4.07
CA ILE A 36 -5.36 8.00 -3.94
C ILE A 36 -5.89 7.45 -5.26
N HIS A 37 -5.05 6.66 -5.94
CA HIS A 37 -5.44 5.97 -7.16
C HIS A 37 -5.85 4.53 -6.85
N THR A 38 -7.05 4.12 -7.29
CA THR A 38 -7.61 2.80 -7.08
C THR A 38 -8.18 2.23 -8.37
N ASP A 39 -8.48 0.94 -8.39
CA ASP A 39 -9.37 0.35 -9.39
C ASP A 39 -10.84 0.72 -9.10
N GLN A 40 -11.76 0.21 -9.92
CA GLN A 40 -13.21 0.36 -9.73
C GLN A 40 -13.83 -0.79 -8.91
N GLY A 41 -13.05 -1.44 -8.05
CA GLY A 41 -13.56 -2.48 -7.16
C GLY A 41 -14.73 -2.00 -6.30
N SER A 42 -15.63 -2.91 -5.97
CA SER A 42 -16.88 -2.61 -5.24
C SER A 42 -16.64 -1.85 -3.93
N VAL A 43 -15.52 -2.09 -3.27
CA VAL A 43 -15.12 -1.39 -2.03
C VAL A 43 -14.90 0.09 -2.27
N TYR A 44 -14.15 0.42 -3.32
CA TYR A 44 -13.81 1.81 -3.66
C TYR A 44 -14.96 2.58 -4.32
N SER A 45 -15.98 1.85 -4.77
CA SER A 45 -17.23 2.40 -5.31
C SER A 45 -18.32 2.49 -4.25
N SER A 46 -18.09 2.00 -3.03
CA SER A 46 -19.07 1.97 -1.96
C SER A 46 -19.38 3.37 -1.41
N LYS A 47 -20.60 3.53 -0.88
CA LYS A 47 -21.02 4.74 -0.19
C LYS A 47 -20.11 5.04 1.00
N ALA A 48 -19.77 4.02 1.79
CA ALA A 48 -18.89 4.14 2.94
C ALA A 48 -17.51 4.68 2.59
N TYR A 49 -16.93 4.24 1.45
CA TYR A 49 -15.66 4.78 0.98
C TYR A 49 -15.78 6.26 0.58
N ASN A 50 -16.84 6.61 -0.14
CA ASN A 50 -17.04 8.00 -0.56
C ASN A 50 -17.23 8.95 0.64
N GLU A 51 -17.98 8.54 1.65
CA GLU A 51 -18.15 9.30 2.89
C GLU A 51 -16.84 9.47 3.66
N LEU A 52 -16.00 8.42 3.71
CA LEU A 52 -14.70 8.48 4.38
C LEU A 52 -13.72 9.50 3.77
N ILE A 53 -13.76 9.69 2.45
CA ILE A 53 -12.84 10.61 1.77
C ILE A 53 -13.41 12.01 1.59
N GLN A 54 -14.72 12.21 1.73
CA GLN A 54 -15.40 13.46 1.44
C GLN A 54 -14.86 14.64 2.27
N ASP A 55 -14.57 14.42 3.57
CA ASP A 55 -14.07 15.44 4.49
C ASP A 55 -12.55 15.41 4.64
N SER A 56 -11.85 14.73 3.73
CA SER A 56 -10.41 14.59 3.75
C SER A 56 -9.76 15.36 2.60
N ASN A 57 -8.50 15.76 2.78
CA ASN A 57 -7.71 16.39 1.71
C ASN A 57 -7.20 15.34 0.70
N ILE A 58 -8.10 14.41 0.30
CA ILE A 58 -7.81 13.31 -0.61
C ILE A 58 -8.50 13.54 -1.94
N VAL A 59 -7.71 13.52 -2.99
CA VAL A 59 -8.19 13.54 -4.38
C VAL A 59 -8.31 12.11 -4.87
N ARG A 60 -9.51 11.71 -5.24
CA ARG A 60 -9.78 10.38 -5.78
C ARG A 60 -9.39 10.31 -7.25
N SER A 61 -8.63 9.29 -7.61
CA SER A 61 -8.32 8.90 -8.98
C SER A 61 -8.69 7.44 -9.17
N MET A 62 -9.29 7.08 -10.29
CA MET A 62 -9.70 5.70 -10.56
C MET A 62 -9.27 5.26 -11.95
N SER A 63 -8.80 4.02 -12.05
CA SER A 63 -8.61 3.34 -13.34
C SER A 63 -9.95 3.19 -14.06
N ARG A 64 -9.92 3.17 -15.38
CA ARG A 64 -11.12 2.85 -16.18
C ARG A 64 -11.50 1.38 -16.01
N ALA A 65 -12.80 1.10 -16.01
CA ALA A 65 -13.31 -0.26 -15.91
C ALA A 65 -12.73 -1.17 -17.00
N GLY A 66 -12.19 -2.32 -16.62
CA GLY A 66 -11.66 -3.32 -17.56
C GLY A 66 -10.40 -2.91 -18.32
N LYS A 67 -9.71 -1.85 -17.88
CA LYS A 67 -8.42 -1.43 -18.47
C LYS A 67 -7.26 -1.57 -17.46
N PRO A 68 -6.61 -2.75 -17.40
CA PRO A 68 -5.46 -2.98 -16.53
C PRO A 68 -4.28 -2.06 -16.84
N THR A 69 -4.20 -1.56 -18.07
CA THR A 69 -3.17 -0.60 -18.50
C THR A 69 -3.18 0.73 -17.74
N ASP A 70 -4.24 1.05 -17.03
CA ASP A 70 -4.32 2.28 -16.26
C ASP A 70 -3.58 2.18 -14.90
N ASN A 71 -3.23 0.95 -14.48
CA ASN A 71 -2.49 0.71 -13.22
C ASN A 71 -1.43 -0.41 -13.34
N PRO A 72 -0.60 -0.40 -14.38
CA PRO A 72 0.31 -1.52 -14.70
C PRO A 72 1.34 -1.75 -13.58
N VAL A 73 1.76 -0.69 -12.88
CA VAL A 73 2.74 -0.78 -11.81
C VAL A 73 2.20 -1.57 -10.62
N ASN A 74 0.97 -1.30 -10.20
CA ASN A 74 0.34 -2.04 -9.10
C ASN A 74 0.05 -3.48 -9.48
N GLU A 75 -0.35 -3.76 -10.71
CA GLU A 75 -0.58 -5.12 -11.18
C GLU A 75 0.72 -5.94 -11.22
N ALA A 76 1.78 -5.36 -11.77
CA ALA A 76 3.10 -5.99 -11.76
C ALA A 76 3.57 -6.24 -10.32
N LEU A 77 3.47 -5.23 -9.45
CA LEU A 77 3.85 -5.35 -8.04
C LEU A 77 3.05 -6.43 -7.32
N ASN A 78 1.73 -6.47 -7.50
CA ASN A 78 0.87 -7.50 -6.92
C ASN A 78 1.23 -8.90 -7.42
N GLY A 79 1.58 -9.04 -8.70
CA GLY A 79 2.08 -10.29 -9.27
C GLY A 79 3.36 -10.77 -8.60
N TRP A 80 4.34 -9.88 -8.44
CA TRP A 80 5.60 -10.18 -7.74
C TRP A 80 5.38 -10.54 -6.27
N ILE A 81 4.59 -9.74 -5.54
CA ILE A 81 4.28 -9.99 -4.14
C ILE A 81 3.64 -11.36 -3.95
N LYS A 82 2.64 -11.69 -4.77
CA LYS A 82 1.99 -13.01 -4.71
C LYS A 82 2.98 -14.14 -4.95
N LYS A 83 3.81 -14.02 -6.00
CA LYS A 83 4.79 -15.04 -6.33
C LYS A 83 5.79 -15.27 -5.18
N GLU A 84 6.37 -14.21 -4.64
CA GLU A 84 7.31 -14.29 -3.53
C GLU A 84 6.65 -14.84 -2.25
N LEU A 85 5.43 -14.39 -1.92
CA LEU A 85 4.69 -14.90 -0.75
C LEU A 85 4.41 -16.40 -0.84
N PHE A 86 4.02 -16.90 -2.01
CA PHE A 86 3.67 -18.30 -2.17
C PHE A 86 4.92 -19.19 -2.32
N ILE A 87 5.92 -18.77 -3.09
CA ILE A 87 7.11 -19.59 -3.38
C ILE A 87 8.15 -19.46 -2.25
N ASP A 88 8.56 -18.23 -1.92
CA ASP A 88 9.71 -18.02 -1.03
C ASP A 88 9.30 -18.03 0.45
N PHE A 89 8.12 -17.50 0.74
CA PHE A 89 7.59 -17.42 2.11
C PHE A 89 6.58 -18.51 2.46
N ARG A 90 6.23 -19.39 1.51
CA ARG A 90 5.36 -20.56 1.68
C ARG A 90 4.04 -20.24 2.38
N LEU A 91 3.39 -19.16 1.97
CA LEU A 91 2.14 -18.69 2.57
C LEU A 91 1.04 -19.76 2.56
N GLU A 92 1.03 -20.63 1.56
CA GLU A 92 0.07 -21.74 1.43
C GLU A 92 0.19 -22.82 2.50
N GLU A 93 1.34 -22.94 3.16
CA GLU A 93 1.53 -23.89 4.26
C GLU A 93 0.91 -23.41 5.58
N CYS A 94 0.52 -22.15 5.66
CA CYS A 94 -0.09 -21.57 6.85
C CYS A 94 -1.49 -22.16 7.10
N ARG A 95 -1.68 -22.74 8.28
CA ARG A 95 -2.95 -23.36 8.69
C ARG A 95 -3.78 -22.48 9.62
N THR A 96 -3.18 -21.44 10.18
CA THR A 96 -3.84 -20.54 11.12
C THR A 96 -3.74 -19.10 10.65
N ARG A 97 -4.68 -18.26 11.10
CA ARG A 97 -4.69 -16.83 10.81
C ARG A 97 -3.44 -16.11 11.35
N ASP A 98 -2.97 -16.54 12.52
CA ASP A 98 -1.78 -15.94 13.13
C ASP A 98 -0.52 -16.31 12.35
N ALA A 99 -0.38 -17.55 11.86
CA ALA A 99 0.71 -17.95 10.98
C ALA A 99 0.72 -17.14 9.67
N VAL A 100 -0.43 -16.91 9.04
CA VAL A 100 -0.53 -16.04 7.86
C VAL A 100 -0.06 -14.63 8.19
N LYS A 101 -0.50 -14.08 9.32
CA LYS A 101 -0.11 -12.75 9.76
C LYS A 101 1.41 -12.63 9.98
N ASP A 102 2.01 -13.63 10.62
CA ASP A 102 3.45 -13.65 10.87
C ASP A 102 4.26 -13.73 9.56
N VAL A 103 3.82 -14.55 8.61
CA VAL A 103 4.42 -14.60 7.26
C VAL A 103 4.33 -13.25 6.57
N LEU A 104 3.17 -12.62 6.59
CA LEU A 104 2.99 -11.30 5.98
C LEU A 104 3.85 -10.23 6.66
N CYS A 105 3.98 -10.23 7.98
CA CYS A 105 4.86 -9.31 8.70
C CYS A 105 6.33 -9.50 8.30
N ARG A 106 6.80 -10.74 8.21
CA ARG A 106 8.17 -11.06 7.77
C ARG A 106 8.40 -10.63 6.33
N TYR A 107 7.43 -10.86 5.45
CA TYR A 107 7.51 -10.44 4.06
C TYR A 107 7.62 -8.92 3.92
N VAL A 108 6.81 -8.16 4.65
CA VAL A 108 6.88 -6.68 4.63
C VAL A 108 8.24 -6.18 5.10
N ASP A 109 8.80 -6.79 6.15
CA ASP A 109 10.14 -6.43 6.63
C ASP A 109 11.20 -6.76 5.58
N PHE A 110 11.16 -7.96 4.99
CA PHE A 110 12.02 -8.36 3.89
C PHE A 110 11.94 -7.41 2.70
N TYR A 111 10.72 -7.12 2.21
CA TYR A 111 10.49 -6.25 1.06
C TYR A 111 11.07 -4.86 1.27
N ASN A 112 10.82 -4.26 2.43
CA ASN A 112 11.22 -2.89 2.70
C ASN A 112 12.71 -2.75 3.05
N ARG A 113 13.34 -3.74 3.68
CA ARG A 113 14.68 -3.62 4.25
C ARG A 113 15.76 -4.49 3.64
N GLN A 114 15.38 -5.57 2.96
CA GLN A 114 16.34 -6.56 2.49
C GLN A 114 16.26 -6.78 0.97
N ARG A 115 15.07 -6.70 0.39
CA ARG A 115 14.84 -6.96 -1.02
C ARG A 115 15.40 -5.84 -1.89
N PRO A 116 16.39 -6.13 -2.78
CA PRO A 116 16.88 -5.13 -3.71
C PRO A 116 15.82 -4.83 -4.78
N CYS A 117 15.62 -3.56 -5.09
CA CYS A 117 14.66 -3.13 -6.09
C CYS A 117 15.37 -2.49 -7.29
N PHE A 118 15.29 -3.13 -8.45
CA PHE A 118 15.92 -2.65 -9.68
C PHE A 118 15.52 -1.21 -10.02
N ALA A 119 14.26 -0.87 -9.89
CA ALA A 119 13.72 0.44 -10.24
C ALA A 119 14.34 1.61 -9.44
N ILE A 120 14.95 1.33 -8.30
CA ILE A 120 15.63 2.32 -7.45
C ILE A 120 17.13 2.03 -7.31
N GLY A 121 17.73 1.40 -8.34
CA GLY A 121 19.15 1.15 -8.40
C GLY A 121 19.64 0.04 -7.47
N TYR A 122 18.86 -1.02 -7.32
CA TYR A 122 19.11 -2.15 -6.42
C TYR A 122 19.19 -1.79 -4.93
N ASP A 123 18.72 -0.60 -4.58
CA ASP A 123 18.56 -0.23 -3.17
C ASP A 123 17.30 -0.85 -2.58
N THR A 124 17.19 -0.85 -1.27
CA THR A 124 15.94 -1.25 -0.59
C THR A 124 15.00 -0.06 -0.45
N PRO A 125 13.66 -0.27 -0.45
CA PRO A 125 12.69 0.82 -0.29
C PRO A 125 12.94 1.70 0.94
N ASP A 126 13.28 1.11 2.08
CA ASP A 126 13.56 1.85 3.32
C ASP A 126 14.84 2.69 3.22
N ASN A 127 15.91 2.14 2.63
CA ASN A 127 17.16 2.87 2.47
C ASN A 127 17.02 4.00 1.46
N TYR A 128 16.39 3.73 0.31
CA TYR A 128 16.11 4.75 -0.69
C TYR A 128 15.26 5.89 -0.12
N CYS A 129 14.24 5.56 0.65
CA CYS A 129 13.38 6.54 1.33
C CYS A 129 14.17 7.43 2.30
N LYS A 130 15.05 6.82 3.11
CA LYS A 130 15.90 7.57 4.05
C LYS A 130 16.86 8.52 3.32
N ARG A 131 17.50 8.05 2.26
CA ARG A 131 18.41 8.86 1.43
C ARG A 131 17.68 10.01 0.74
N PHE A 132 16.46 9.74 0.22
CA PHE A 132 15.62 10.78 -0.37
C PHE A 132 15.29 11.91 0.63
N TYR A 133 14.85 11.56 1.84
CA TYR A 133 14.52 12.57 2.85
C TYR A 133 15.72 13.31 3.42
N ARG A 134 16.93 12.74 3.30
CA ARG A 134 18.20 13.44 3.63
C ARG A 134 18.69 14.35 2.52
N GLY A 135 18.03 14.37 1.36
CA GLY A 135 18.47 15.14 0.20
C GLY A 135 19.66 14.55 -0.54
N GLU A 136 20.00 13.29 -0.29
CA GLU A 136 21.13 12.59 -0.95
C GLU A 136 20.79 12.14 -2.38
N LEU A 137 19.51 12.16 -2.74
CA LEU A 137 19.03 11.73 -4.05
C LEU A 137 18.43 12.92 -4.81
N GLU A 138 18.83 13.08 -6.05
CA GLU A 138 18.18 14.03 -6.94
C GLU A 138 16.72 13.61 -7.20
N LYS A 139 15.81 14.59 -7.19
CA LYS A 139 14.44 14.37 -7.62
C LYS A 139 14.46 14.11 -9.12
N LYS A 140 14.31 12.84 -9.51
CA LYS A 140 14.10 12.49 -10.92
C LYS A 140 12.63 12.73 -11.24
N ASP A 141 12.36 13.83 -11.88
CA ASP A 141 11.03 14.12 -12.40
C ASP A 141 10.92 13.63 -13.83
N THR A 142 10.41 12.43 -14.02
CA THR A 142 10.23 11.85 -15.36
C THR A 142 9.06 12.46 -16.11
N PHE A 143 8.16 13.20 -15.42
CA PHE A 143 6.97 13.82 -16.02
C PHE A 143 6.58 15.12 -15.30
N GLU A 144 7.54 15.90 -14.80
CA GLU A 144 7.30 17.05 -13.91
C GLU A 144 6.50 16.69 -12.63
N LYS A 145 6.45 15.41 -12.31
CA LYS A 145 5.74 14.88 -11.14
C LYS A 145 6.71 14.14 -10.24
N THR A 146 6.74 14.51 -9.00
CA THR A 146 7.59 13.91 -7.96
C THR A 146 7.20 12.44 -7.75
N MET A 147 8.00 11.49 -8.23
CA MET A 147 7.86 10.09 -7.87
C MET A 147 8.36 9.90 -6.44
N LYS A 148 7.45 9.66 -5.51
CA LYS A 148 7.81 9.21 -4.16
C LYS A 148 8.11 7.71 -4.19
N PRO A 149 9.13 7.23 -3.46
CA PRO A 149 9.40 5.79 -3.38
C PRO A 149 8.20 5.05 -2.79
N LEU A 150 7.79 3.99 -3.48
CA LEU A 150 6.72 3.10 -3.03
C LEU A 150 7.22 2.27 -1.84
N ARG A 151 6.72 2.57 -0.66
CA ARG A 151 6.90 1.76 0.54
C ARG A 151 5.64 0.92 0.76
N LEU A 152 5.81 -0.38 0.97
CA LEU A 152 4.69 -1.23 1.33
C LEU A 152 4.23 -0.95 2.77
N TYR A 153 2.97 -0.62 2.91
CA TYR A 153 2.27 -0.55 4.18
C TYR A 153 1.15 -1.59 4.17
N PHE A 154 1.26 -2.58 5.01
CA PHE A 154 0.16 -3.49 5.29
C PHE A 154 -0.43 -3.15 6.64
N SER A 155 -1.68 -2.76 6.68
CA SER A 155 -2.48 -2.72 7.90
C SER A 155 -3.16 -4.08 8.06
N PHE A 156 -2.72 -4.83 9.06
CA PHE A 156 -3.32 -6.11 9.45
C PHE A 156 -4.42 -5.91 10.48
#